data_f96d4351bffb9fe0ee620b94a5c5e5ef
#
_entry.id   f96d4351bffb9fe0ee620b94a5c5e5ef
#
_cell.length_a   1.000
_cell.length_b   1.000
_cell.length_c   1.000
_cell.angle_alpha   90.00
_cell.angle_beta   90.00
_cell.angle_gamma   90.00
#
_symmetry.space_group_name_H-M   'P 1'
#
loop_
_entity.id
_entity.type
_entity.pdbx_description
1 polymer ?
#
loop_
_entity_poly.entity_id
_entity_poly.type
_entity_poly.pdbx_seq_one_letter_code
_entity_poly.pdbx_strand_id
1 'polypeptide(L)'
;MTTNTYNGWTNRATWNTALWLTNDETLYRTMLEHFRDEEINNKNARFFCNLLWPCSETPDGDELADVNWNEITDMIRESVETDES
;
A
#
# COMPACT_ATOMS: atom_id res chain seq x y z
N MET A 1 26.80 -2.82 7.19
CA MET A 1 25.59 -3.22 7.05
C MET A 1 24.88 -2.77 5.90
N THR A 2 24.33 -3.62 5.24
CA THR A 2 23.68 -3.24 4.21
C THR A 2 22.35 -3.28 4.38
N THR A 3 21.66 -2.45 3.89
CA THR A 3 20.36 -2.59 4.03
C THR A 3 19.72 -2.30 2.77
N ASN A 4 18.93 -3.18 2.33
CA ASN A 4 18.10 -2.94 1.21
C ASN A 4 16.77 -2.40 1.66
N THR A 5 16.61 -2.12 2.95
CA THR A 5 15.34 -1.59 3.44
C THR A 5 15.34 -0.08 3.31
N TYR A 6 14.15 0.50 3.28
CA TYR A 6 13.98 1.94 3.15
C TYR A 6 13.00 2.35 4.24
N ASN A 7 13.49 3.03 5.28
CA ASN A 7 12.67 3.47 6.41
C ASN A 7 11.84 2.35 7.01
N GLY A 8 12.43 1.15 7.09
CA GLY A 8 11.74 0.00 7.65
C GLY A 8 10.98 -0.85 6.65
N TRP A 9 10.93 -0.43 5.38
CA TRP A 9 10.27 -1.17 4.32
C TRP A 9 11.33 -1.85 3.45
N THR A 10 10.92 -2.87 2.70
CA THR A 10 11.85 -3.63 1.88
C THR A 10 12.62 -2.76 0.88
N ASN A 11 11.94 -1.82 0.25
CA ASN A 11 12.58 -0.94 -0.71
C ASN A 11 11.78 0.34 -0.84
N ARG A 12 12.28 1.24 -1.67
CA ARG A 12 11.64 2.54 -1.85
C ARG A 12 10.23 2.44 -2.43
N ALA A 13 10.03 1.53 -3.39
CA ALA A 13 8.72 1.40 -4.02
C ALA A 13 7.67 1.00 -2.97
N THR A 14 8.02 0.09 -2.06
CA THR A 14 7.13 -0.32 -0.99
C THR A 14 6.87 0.83 -0.02
N TRP A 15 7.94 1.52 0.38
CA TRP A 15 7.81 2.68 1.27
C TRP A 15 6.92 3.75 0.64
N ASN A 16 7.16 4.06 -0.63
CA ASN A 16 6.43 5.13 -1.30
C ASN A 16 4.94 4.79 -1.43
N THR A 17 4.63 3.52 -1.74
CA THR A 17 3.25 3.08 -1.83
C THR A 17 2.56 3.22 -0.47
N ALA A 18 3.21 2.77 0.60
CA ALA A 18 2.65 2.90 1.95
C ALA A 18 2.46 4.36 2.33
N LEU A 19 3.42 5.20 1.96
CA LEU A 19 3.36 6.62 2.28
C LEU A 19 2.14 7.28 1.64
N TRP A 20 1.91 7.00 0.36
CA TRP A 20 0.75 7.58 -0.32
C TRP A 20 -0.55 7.07 0.27
N LEU A 21 -0.62 5.78 0.62
CA LEU A 21 -1.86 5.21 1.14
C LEU A 21 -2.17 5.65 2.56
N THR A 22 -1.16 6.09 3.32
CA THR A 22 -1.39 6.47 4.71
C THR A 22 -1.33 7.96 4.97
N ASN A 23 -0.56 8.72 4.17
CA ASN A 23 -0.44 10.16 4.39
C ASN A 23 -1.46 10.99 3.63
N ASP A 24 -1.99 10.49 2.53
CA ASP A 24 -3.01 11.21 1.79
C ASP A 24 -4.36 10.81 2.37
N GLU A 25 -5.04 11.73 3.00
CA GLU A 25 -6.30 11.42 3.69
C GLU A 25 -7.34 10.82 2.77
N THR A 26 -7.44 11.34 1.56
CA THR A 26 -8.41 10.84 0.61
C THR A 26 -8.11 9.40 0.21
N LEU A 27 -6.84 9.11 -0.08
CA LEU A 27 -6.44 7.75 -0.45
C LEU A 27 -6.59 6.79 0.73
N TYR A 28 -6.25 7.23 1.92
CA TYR A 28 -6.38 6.40 3.11
C TYR A 28 -7.84 6.02 3.34
N ARG A 29 -8.73 7.00 3.24
CA ARG A 29 -10.14 6.76 3.45
C ARG A 29 -10.70 5.84 2.36
N THR A 30 -10.27 6.05 1.11
CA THR A 30 -10.70 5.21 0.01
C THR A 30 -10.24 3.76 0.22
N MET A 31 -9.01 3.58 0.73
CA MET A 31 -8.48 2.27 1.02
C MET A 31 -9.32 1.57 2.09
N LEU A 32 -9.66 2.29 3.17
CA LEU A 32 -10.45 1.70 4.24
C LEU A 32 -11.83 1.28 3.73
N GLU A 33 -12.45 2.10 2.90
CA GLU A 33 -13.76 1.79 2.35
C GLU A 33 -13.70 0.59 1.40
N HIS A 34 -12.68 0.54 0.58
CA HIS A 34 -12.54 -0.55 -0.37
C HIS A 34 -12.38 -1.89 0.35
N PHE A 35 -11.55 -1.92 1.38
CA PHE A 35 -11.27 -3.18 2.07
C PHE A 35 -12.26 -3.50 3.19
N ARG A 36 -13.29 -2.70 3.34
CA ARG A 36 -14.34 -3.03 4.28
C ARG A 36 -15.11 -4.26 3.78
N ASP A 37 -15.27 -4.39 2.47
CA ASP A 37 -16.02 -5.47 1.86
C ASP A 37 -15.17 -6.44 1.05
N GLU A 38 -13.87 -6.19 0.96
CA GLU A 38 -12.98 -7.04 0.19
C GLU A 38 -11.98 -7.74 1.09
N GLU A 39 -11.62 -8.96 0.71
CA GLU A 39 -10.63 -9.69 1.48
C GLU A 39 -9.28 -8.99 1.38
N ILE A 40 -8.54 -8.91 2.48
CA ILE A 40 -7.26 -8.25 2.51
C ILE A 40 -6.17 -9.27 2.22
N ASN A 41 -5.68 -9.27 0.99
CA ASN A 41 -4.60 -10.15 0.58
C ASN A 41 -3.77 -9.46 -0.48
N ASN A 42 -2.65 -10.08 -0.86
CA ASN A 42 -1.71 -9.44 -1.79
C ASN A 42 -2.33 -9.16 -3.15
N LYS A 43 -3.14 -10.07 -3.64
CA LYS A 43 -3.77 -9.89 -4.94
C LYS A 43 -4.70 -8.69 -4.93
N ASN A 44 -5.52 -8.58 -3.89
CA ASN A 44 -6.47 -7.48 -3.81
C ASN A 44 -5.78 -6.16 -3.50
N ALA A 45 -4.69 -6.18 -2.72
CA ALA A 45 -3.93 -4.98 -2.45
C ALA A 45 -3.32 -4.43 -3.74
N ARG A 46 -2.75 -5.32 -4.56
CA ARG A 46 -2.17 -4.90 -5.82
C ARG A 46 -3.25 -4.39 -6.77
N PHE A 47 -4.39 -5.07 -6.81
CA PHE A 47 -5.49 -4.65 -7.66
C PHE A 47 -5.97 -3.25 -7.27
N PHE A 48 -6.11 -3.00 -5.98
CA PHE A 48 -6.54 -1.69 -5.50
C PHE A 48 -5.55 -0.60 -5.92
N CYS A 49 -4.26 -0.85 -5.76
CA CYS A 49 -3.27 0.14 -6.15
C CYS A 49 -3.27 0.38 -7.65
N ASN A 50 -3.55 -0.65 -8.45
CA ASN A 50 -3.66 -0.47 -9.89
C ASN A 50 -4.89 0.36 -10.26
N LEU A 51 -5.94 0.31 -9.46
CA LEU A 51 -7.10 1.17 -9.71
C LEU A 51 -6.76 2.62 -9.41
N LEU A 52 -5.97 2.87 -8.36
CA LEU A 52 -5.57 4.23 -8.02
C LEU A 52 -4.57 4.77 -9.03
N TRP A 53 -3.66 3.93 -9.48
CA TRP A 53 -2.57 4.34 -10.35
C TRP A 53 -2.52 3.40 -11.57
N PRO A 54 -3.38 3.66 -12.57
CA PRO A 54 -3.48 2.75 -13.73
C PRO A 54 -2.20 2.59 -14.53
N CYS A 55 -1.27 3.54 -14.39
CA CYS A 55 -0.01 3.42 -15.08
C CYS A 55 0.96 2.47 -14.37
N SER A 56 0.54 1.87 -13.26
CA SER A 56 1.35 0.94 -12.47
C SER A 56 2.54 1.61 -11.82
N GLU A 57 2.43 2.90 -11.54
CA GLU A 57 3.47 3.64 -10.85
C GLU A 57 2.81 4.57 -9.85
N THR A 58 3.50 4.79 -8.71
CA THR A 58 3.04 5.78 -7.75
C THR A 58 3.19 7.17 -8.35
N PRO A 59 2.57 8.19 -7.76
CA PRO A 59 2.76 9.55 -8.27
C PRO A 59 4.21 10.00 -8.30
N ASP A 60 5.07 9.40 -7.49
CA ASP A 60 6.49 9.73 -7.47
C ASP A 60 7.29 8.90 -8.46
N GLY A 61 6.64 8.03 -9.21
CA GLY A 61 7.31 7.28 -10.26
C GLY A 61 7.87 5.92 -9.86
N ASP A 62 7.55 5.45 -8.66
CA ASP A 62 8.01 4.13 -8.24
C ASP A 62 7.06 3.06 -8.80
N GLU A 63 7.63 1.99 -9.34
CA GLU A 63 6.84 0.98 -10.01
C GLU A 63 6.16 0.03 -9.04
N LEU A 64 4.89 -0.24 -9.27
CA LEU A 64 4.14 -1.17 -8.44
C LEU A 64 4.70 -2.58 -8.57
N ALA A 65 5.38 -2.89 -9.67
CA ALA A 65 5.98 -4.20 -9.85
C ALA A 65 7.10 -4.46 -8.83
N ASP A 66 7.69 -3.41 -8.26
CA ASP A 66 8.76 -3.56 -7.29
C ASP A 66 8.28 -3.58 -5.85
N VAL A 67 6.99 -3.44 -5.62
CA VAL A 67 6.44 -3.35 -4.27
C VAL A 67 6.40 -4.72 -3.60
N ASN A 68 6.78 -4.76 -2.32
CA ASN A 68 6.64 -5.97 -1.54
C ASN A 68 5.19 -6.01 -1.03
N TRP A 69 4.35 -6.76 -1.71
CA TRP A 69 2.92 -6.76 -1.42
C TRP A 69 2.57 -7.39 -0.08
N ASN A 70 3.46 -8.24 0.47
CA ASN A 70 3.23 -8.77 1.81
C ASN A 70 3.23 -7.63 2.83
N GLU A 71 4.15 -6.70 2.69
CA GLU A 71 4.24 -5.57 3.62
C GLU A 71 3.06 -4.63 3.46
N ILE A 72 2.65 -4.38 2.22
CA ILE A 72 1.50 -3.50 1.98
C ILE A 72 0.21 -4.15 2.49
N THR A 73 0.05 -5.44 2.26
CA THR A 73 -1.13 -6.15 2.75
C THR A 73 -1.20 -6.11 4.27
N ASP A 74 -0.07 -6.28 4.95
CA ASP A 74 -0.05 -6.22 6.41
C ASP A 74 -0.39 -4.82 6.89
N MET A 75 0.09 -3.80 6.21
CA MET A 75 -0.22 -2.42 6.56
C MET A 75 -1.71 -2.13 6.39
N ILE A 76 -2.31 -2.62 5.30
CA ILE A 76 -3.73 -2.42 5.05
C ILE A 76 -4.55 -3.12 6.13
N ARG A 77 -4.16 -4.37 6.46
CA ARG A 77 -4.89 -5.13 7.46
C ARG A 77 -4.85 -4.42 8.82
N GLU A 78 -3.68 -3.92 9.19
CA GLU A 78 -3.54 -3.23 10.45
C GLU A 78 -4.36 -1.94 10.45
N SER A 79 -4.36 -1.21 9.36
CA SER A 79 -5.11 0.03 9.26
C SER A 79 -6.62 -0.20 9.37
N VAL A 80 -7.12 -1.24 8.71
CA VAL A 80 -8.54 -1.55 8.74
C VAL A 80 -8.96 -1.99 10.14
N GLU A 81 -8.14 -2.82 10.78
CA GLU A 81 -8.45 -3.30 12.13
C GLU A 81 -8.44 -2.15 13.13
N THR A 82 -7.50 -1.22 12.98
CA THR A 82 -7.42 -0.09 13.90
C THR A 82 -8.62 0.84 13.69
N ASP A 83 -9.02 1.03 12.45
CA ASP A 83 -10.12 1.92 12.16
C ASP A 83 -11.45 1.41 12.71
N GLU A 84 -11.59 0.09 12.82
CA GLU A 84 -12.83 -0.48 13.31
C GLU A 84 -12.93 -0.51 14.82
N SER A 85 -11.88 -0.16 15.51
CA SER A 85 -11.84 -0.24 16.98
C SER A 85 -12.64 0.85 17.67
#